data_8189806b06e95c0892bec73e8c790134
#
_entry.id   8189806b06e95c0892bec73e8c790134
#
_cell.length_a   1.000
_cell.length_b   1.000
_cell.length_c   1.000
_cell.angle_alpha   90.00
_cell.angle_beta   90.00
_cell.angle_gamma   90.00
#
_symmetry.space_group_name_H-M   'P 1'
#
loop_
_entity.id
_entity.type
_entity.pdbx_description
1 polymer ?
#
loop_
_entity_poly.entity_id
_entity_poly.type
_entity_poly.pdbx_seq_one_letter_code
_entity_poly.pdbx_strand_id
1 'polypeptide(L)'
;MISITSYNCRGLPKTTKKLSEKPNLIELLNTNDILCFQETWYAKQELHKLNNLSNDFYGIGASPTDFNQKLIYGHPQGGVAILWRKNLNSCIEPLKFEHDWIVGVSINVDMKKYIILCVYMPCLSNEHEEQYLNCLGGLTCILEELNCTCVSIIGDWNSDIKDKDHLFGRHLSDYVETAGLTISSLLHLPLNTYTYTSEVWGSNSFIDHCISTADGDSIIDKMEVLYENCTDDHIPMKMYVRLECVPVLDLTVHGNYTRKIRWENIKNDQLEIYKATTSELLKKIYMPTDALSCKNMNCMNENHKTDISTFYNEVVCALKKGSSHIDSSKNAKSPGVRAGWGEFIADKYNISRECYILWRDSGKPRFGNVYNMMIRTKYMFKYALRSVKQNENRIIRDRLANNIADKNLVIFGKILNQ
;
A
#
# COMPACT_ATOMS: atom_id res chain seq x y z
N MET A 1 -9.32 17.60 -12.07
CA MET A 1 -10.02 16.30 -11.86
C MET A 1 -9.01 15.19 -12.11
N ILE A 2 -8.93 14.18 -11.25
CA ILE A 2 -8.01 13.05 -11.37
C ILE A 2 -8.81 11.77 -11.66
N SER A 3 -8.35 10.97 -12.62
CA SER A 3 -8.93 9.67 -12.97
C SER A 3 -8.16 8.54 -12.28
N ILE A 4 -8.89 7.64 -11.63
CA ILE A 4 -8.35 6.50 -10.90
C ILE A 4 -9.06 5.23 -11.37
N THR A 5 -8.30 4.25 -11.85
CA THR A 5 -8.88 2.98 -12.32
C THR A 5 -8.37 1.82 -11.51
N SER A 6 -9.28 0.96 -11.05
CA SER A 6 -8.99 -0.34 -10.44
C SER A 6 -9.17 -1.46 -11.44
N TYR A 7 -8.23 -2.39 -11.48
CA TYR A 7 -8.29 -3.54 -12.38
C TYR A 7 -7.50 -4.73 -11.84
N ASN A 8 -8.21 -5.85 -11.61
CA ASN A 8 -7.55 -7.13 -11.45
C ASN A 8 -7.06 -7.60 -12.83
N CYS A 9 -5.75 -7.52 -13.05
CA CYS A 9 -5.12 -7.67 -14.36
C CYS A 9 -4.59 -9.08 -14.64
N ARG A 10 -4.76 -10.03 -13.71
CA ARG A 10 -4.27 -11.42 -13.83
C ARG A 10 -2.88 -11.51 -14.43
N GLY A 11 -1.96 -10.75 -13.87
CA GLY A 11 -0.55 -10.69 -14.26
C GLY A 11 -0.17 -9.46 -15.07
N LEU A 12 0.59 -8.56 -14.42
CA LEU A 12 1.21 -7.42 -15.11
C LEU A 12 2.43 -7.89 -15.93
N PRO A 13 2.62 -7.32 -17.13
CA PRO A 13 3.84 -7.55 -17.91
C PRO A 13 5.08 -7.11 -17.14
N LYS A 14 6.11 -7.96 -17.11
CA LYS A 14 7.38 -7.65 -16.42
C LYS A 14 8.38 -6.86 -17.27
N THR A 15 8.03 -6.58 -18.52
CA THR A 15 8.85 -5.83 -19.48
C THR A 15 7.98 -5.01 -20.41
N THR A 16 8.50 -3.90 -20.92
CA THR A 16 7.82 -3.04 -21.91
C THR A 16 7.47 -3.80 -23.19
N LYS A 17 8.30 -4.75 -23.62
CA LYS A 17 8.01 -5.61 -24.78
C LYS A 17 6.74 -6.45 -24.57
N LYS A 18 6.58 -7.06 -23.39
CA LYS A 18 5.36 -7.82 -23.06
C LYS A 18 4.15 -6.91 -22.85
N LEU A 19 4.37 -5.66 -22.45
CA LEU A 19 3.30 -4.67 -22.33
C LEU A 19 2.71 -4.34 -23.70
N SER A 20 3.53 -4.25 -24.76
CA SER A 20 3.05 -3.99 -26.12
C SER A 20 2.15 -5.10 -26.69
N GLU A 21 2.15 -6.28 -26.05
CA GLU A 21 1.26 -7.39 -26.38
C GLU A 21 -0.11 -7.33 -25.67
N LYS A 22 -0.30 -6.34 -24.77
CA LYS A 22 -1.54 -6.14 -24.00
C LYS A 22 -2.16 -4.74 -24.30
N PRO A 23 -2.87 -4.57 -25.41
CA PRO A 23 -3.41 -3.26 -25.85
C PRO A 23 -4.31 -2.60 -24.81
N ASN A 24 -5.12 -3.36 -24.08
CA ASN A 24 -6.00 -2.84 -23.04
C ASN A 24 -5.24 -2.20 -21.87
N LEU A 25 -4.10 -2.81 -21.44
CA LEU A 25 -3.27 -2.19 -20.42
C LEU A 25 -2.61 -0.90 -20.93
N ILE A 26 -2.24 -0.85 -22.21
CA ILE A 26 -1.70 0.36 -22.84
C ILE A 26 -2.77 1.46 -22.84
N GLU A 27 -4.00 1.13 -23.20
CA GLU A 27 -5.11 2.08 -23.19
C GLU A 27 -5.38 2.61 -21.77
N LEU A 28 -5.40 1.74 -20.78
CA LEU A 28 -5.55 2.16 -19.38
C LEU A 28 -4.41 3.10 -18.94
N LEU A 29 -3.15 2.80 -19.33
CA LEU A 29 -2.01 3.68 -19.07
C LEU A 29 -2.15 5.03 -19.79
N ASN A 30 -2.71 5.08 -20.98
CA ASN A 30 -2.85 6.31 -21.75
C ASN A 30 -3.98 7.21 -21.25
N THR A 31 -5.05 6.62 -20.70
CA THR A 31 -6.31 7.30 -20.38
C THR A 31 -6.54 7.57 -18.90
N ASN A 32 -5.60 7.18 -18.03
CA ASN A 32 -5.76 7.34 -16.59
C ASN A 32 -4.56 8.04 -15.95
N ASP A 33 -4.81 8.68 -14.81
CA ASP A 33 -3.80 9.35 -14.00
C ASP A 33 -3.21 8.43 -12.94
N ILE A 34 -4.06 7.60 -12.34
CA ILE A 34 -3.68 6.62 -11.31
C ILE A 34 -4.32 5.27 -11.64
N LEU A 35 -3.54 4.20 -11.49
CA LEU A 35 -3.97 2.82 -11.74
C LEU A 35 -3.71 1.97 -10.51
N CYS A 36 -4.74 1.29 -10.04
CA CYS A 36 -4.73 0.35 -8.93
C CYS A 36 -4.89 -1.07 -9.48
N PHE A 37 -3.83 -1.85 -9.48
CA PHE A 37 -3.82 -3.19 -10.02
C PHE A 37 -3.88 -4.25 -8.93
N GLN A 38 -4.66 -5.29 -9.14
CA GLN A 38 -4.71 -6.50 -8.34
C GLN A 38 -4.23 -7.68 -9.19
N GLU A 39 -3.79 -8.74 -8.52
CA GLU A 39 -3.17 -9.91 -9.14
C GLU A 39 -2.00 -9.56 -10.08
N THR A 40 -1.08 -8.73 -9.59
CA THR A 40 0.08 -8.31 -10.40
C THR A 40 1.01 -9.46 -10.75
N TRP A 41 0.98 -10.56 -9.99
CA TRP A 41 1.85 -11.72 -10.10
C TRP A 41 3.34 -11.38 -10.04
N TYR A 42 3.64 -10.31 -9.29
CA TYR A 42 5.02 -9.96 -8.95
C TYR A 42 5.37 -10.54 -7.58
N ALA A 43 6.57 -11.10 -7.47
CA ALA A 43 7.14 -11.39 -6.17
C ALA A 43 7.69 -10.10 -5.51
N LYS A 44 7.91 -10.12 -4.20
CA LYS A 44 8.49 -8.98 -3.46
C LYS A 44 9.78 -8.45 -4.10
N GLN A 45 10.63 -9.35 -4.59
CA GLN A 45 11.89 -9.01 -5.25
C GLN A 45 11.71 -8.33 -6.62
N GLU A 46 10.55 -8.47 -7.22
CA GLU A 46 10.24 -7.94 -8.55
C GLU A 46 9.50 -6.59 -8.52
N LEU A 47 9.01 -6.13 -7.35
CA LEU A 47 8.22 -4.90 -7.23
C LEU A 47 8.91 -3.65 -7.77
N HIS A 48 10.25 -3.62 -7.79
CA HIS A 48 11.01 -2.53 -8.39
C HIS A 48 10.77 -2.37 -9.90
N LYS A 49 10.31 -3.44 -10.59
CA LYS A 49 10.00 -3.43 -12.03
C LYS A 49 8.77 -2.59 -12.35
N LEU A 50 7.90 -2.30 -11.37
CA LEU A 50 6.73 -1.43 -11.56
C LEU A 50 7.13 -0.04 -12.10
N ASN A 51 8.27 0.50 -11.66
CA ASN A 51 8.80 1.78 -12.14
C ASN A 51 9.38 1.73 -13.58
N ASN A 52 9.53 0.53 -14.12
CA ASN A 52 10.05 0.31 -15.47
C ASN A 52 8.95 -0.17 -16.44
N LEU A 53 7.70 -0.29 -15.97
CA LEU A 53 6.59 -0.76 -16.78
C LEU A 53 6.21 0.27 -17.86
N SER A 54 6.23 1.55 -17.51
CA SER A 54 5.98 2.67 -18.43
C SER A 54 6.91 3.84 -18.11
N ASN A 55 7.34 4.56 -19.17
CA ASN A 55 8.16 5.76 -19.00
C ASN A 55 7.42 6.92 -18.35
N ASP A 56 6.09 6.90 -18.34
CA ASP A 56 5.23 7.99 -17.89
C ASP A 56 4.71 7.79 -16.47
N PHE A 57 4.99 6.63 -15.84
CA PHE A 57 4.47 6.28 -14.53
C PHE A 57 5.57 5.96 -13.52
N TYR A 58 5.29 6.28 -12.26
CA TYR A 58 5.90 5.67 -11.09
C TYR A 58 4.97 4.61 -10.54
N GLY A 59 5.52 3.65 -9.78
CA GLY A 59 4.72 2.58 -9.20
C GLY A 59 5.28 2.05 -7.89
N ILE A 60 4.36 1.65 -7.03
CA ILE A 60 4.63 0.90 -5.79
C ILE A 60 3.76 -0.34 -5.76
N GLY A 61 4.11 -1.31 -4.94
CA GLY A 61 3.30 -2.51 -4.79
C GLY A 61 3.62 -3.29 -3.53
N ALA A 62 2.76 -4.27 -3.27
CA ALA A 62 2.93 -5.27 -2.23
C ALA A 62 2.63 -6.66 -2.80
N SER A 63 3.19 -7.70 -2.20
CA SER A 63 3.01 -9.08 -2.65
C SER A 63 3.14 -10.07 -1.50
N PRO A 64 2.27 -11.09 -1.42
CA PRO A 64 2.41 -12.19 -0.48
C PRO A 64 3.52 -13.16 -0.89
N THR A 65 3.99 -13.08 -2.15
CA THR A 65 4.95 -14.02 -2.70
C THR A 65 6.38 -13.55 -2.48
N ASP A 66 7.18 -14.38 -1.79
CA ASP A 66 8.60 -14.14 -1.54
C ASP A 66 9.43 -15.34 -2.03
N PHE A 67 10.29 -15.14 -3.05
CA PHE A 67 11.17 -16.18 -3.59
C PHE A 67 12.17 -16.73 -2.58
N ASN A 68 12.44 -16.00 -1.48
CA ASN A 68 13.36 -16.48 -0.44
C ASN A 68 12.69 -17.43 0.57
N GLN A 69 11.36 -17.51 0.58
CA GLN A 69 10.60 -18.27 1.57
C GLN A 69 10.02 -19.58 1.04
N LYS A 70 9.69 -19.66 -0.26
CA LYS A 70 9.07 -20.83 -0.89
C LYS A 70 9.60 -21.05 -2.30
N LEU A 71 9.82 -22.32 -2.66
CA LEU A 71 9.89 -22.73 -4.06
C LEU A 71 8.51 -22.53 -4.70
N ILE A 72 8.45 -21.72 -5.74
CA ILE A 72 7.21 -21.38 -6.44
C ILE A 72 7.17 -22.19 -7.72
N TYR A 73 6.13 -23.00 -7.86
CA TYR A 73 5.82 -23.68 -9.10
C TYR A 73 4.85 -22.81 -9.90
N GLY A 74 5.24 -22.40 -11.11
CA GLY A 74 4.44 -21.52 -11.96
C GLY A 74 4.76 -20.02 -11.75
N HIS A 75 3.73 -19.18 -11.66
CA HIS A 75 3.89 -17.73 -11.43
C HIS A 75 3.60 -17.35 -9.96
N PRO A 76 4.14 -16.22 -9.47
CA PRO A 76 3.71 -15.65 -8.21
C PRO A 76 2.21 -15.43 -8.19
N GLN A 77 1.57 -15.63 -7.03
CA GLN A 77 0.13 -15.41 -6.88
C GLN A 77 -0.13 -14.09 -6.17
N GLY A 78 -1.28 -13.47 -6.48
CA GLY A 78 -1.72 -12.23 -5.86
C GLY A 78 -0.84 -11.03 -6.22
N GLY A 79 -0.68 -10.14 -5.25
CA GLY A 79 0.05 -8.88 -5.40
C GLY A 79 -0.85 -7.72 -5.82
N VAL A 80 -0.56 -6.54 -5.25
CA VAL A 80 -1.23 -5.27 -5.53
C VAL A 80 -0.23 -4.22 -5.95
N ALA A 81 -0.65 -3.27 -6.79
CA ALA A 81 0.19 -2.15 -7.18
C ALA A 81 -0.65 -0.88 -7.38
N ILE A 82 -0.03 0.27 -7.12
CA ILE A 82 -0.53 1.59 -7.53
C ILE A 82 0.53 2.21 -8.44
N LEU A 83 0.09 2.61 -9.64
CA LEU A 83 0.89 3.39 -10.57
C LEU A 83 0.27 4.78 -10.69
N TRP A 84 1.10 5.82 -10.80
CA TRP A 84 0.64 7.20 -11.03
C TRP A 84 1.52 7.92 -12.03
N ARG A 85 0.91 8.85 -12.78
CA ARG A 85 1.64 9.66 -13.76
C ARG A 85 2.74 10.47 -13.10
N LYS A 86 3.89 10.56 -13.75
CA LYS A 86 5.06 11.28 -13.24
C LYS A 86 4.80 12.76 -12.98
N ASN A 87 3.93 13.39 -13.76
CA ASN A 87 3.54 14.79 -13.55
C ASN A 87 2.76 15.03 -12.25
N LEU A 88 2.22 13.97 -11.62
CA LEU A 88 1.55 14.06 -10.32
C LEU A 88 2.49 13.75 -9.14
N ASN A 89 3.77 13.45 -9.41
CA ASN A 89 4.70 13.00 -8.37
C ASN A 89 4.97 14.06 -7.27
N SER A 90 4.77 15.33 -7.56
CA SER A 90 4.90 16.41 -6.57
C SER A 90 3.82 16.39 -5.50
N CYS A 91 2.65 15.82 -5.80
CA CYS A 91 1.52 15.73 -4.88
C CYS A 91 1.23 14.30 -4.39
N ILE A 92 1.91 13.27 -4.91
CA ILE A 92 1.66 11.88 -4.50
C ILE A 92 2.82 11.34 -3.69
N GLU A 93 2.50 10.80 -2.50
CA GLU A 93 3.46 10.16 -1.61
C GLU A 93 3.00 8.75 -1.25
N PRO A 94 3.89 7.73 -1.36
CA PRO A 94 3.62 6.39 -0.86
C PRO A 94 3.40 6.37 0.65
N LEU A 95 2.40 5.63 1.09
CA LEU A 95 2.16 5.41 2.51
C LEU A 95 3.17 4.41 3.09
N LYS A 96 3.59 4.67 4.33
CA LYS A 96 4.59 3.87 5.03
C LYS A 96 3.91 2.87 5.97
N PHE A 97 3.35 1.81 5.42
CA PHE A 97 2.94 0.63 6.17
C PHE A 97 3.32 -0.62 5.36
N GLU A 98 3.39 -1.77 6.01
CA GLU A 98 3.68 -3.04 5.35
C GLU A 98 2.47 -3.95 5.43
N HIS A 99 1.96 -4.37 4.28
CA HIS A 99 0.88 -5.35 4.17
C HIS A 99 0.99 -6.10 2.85
N ASP A 100 0.75 -7.40 2.83
CA ASP A 100 0.93 -8.23 1.63
C ASP A 100 -0.16 -8.00 0.56
N TRP A 101 -1.33 -7.53 1.00
CA TRP A 101 -2.55 -7.42 0.19
C TRP A 101 -3.07 -5.98 0.05
N ILE A 102 -2.39 -5.03 0.66
CA ILE A 102 -2.81 -3.63 0.67
C ILE A 102 -1.60 -2.74 0.40
N VAL A 103 -1.75 -1.78 -0.49
CA VAL A 103 -0.77 -0.71 -0.74
C VAL A 103 -1.52 0.62 -0.84
N GLY A 104 -0.86 1.72 -0.50
CA GLY A 104 -1.53 3.02 -0.51
C GLY A 104 -0.63 4.18 -0.85
N VAL A 105 -1.28 5.24 -1.34
CA VAL A 105 -0.68 6.55 -1.58
C VAL A 105 -1.51 7.64 -0.96
N SER A 106 -0.87 8.76 -0.57
CA SER A 106 -1.55 10.00 -0.26
C SER A 106 -1.40 10.99 -1.41
N ILE A 107 -2.47 11.68 -1.76
CA ILE A 107 -2.50 12.80 -2.68
C ILE A 107 -2.66 14.07 -1.83
N ASN A 108 -1.67 14.94 -1.86
CA ASN A 108 -1.65 16.16 -1.08
C ASN A 108 -1.89 17.35 -2.01
N VAL A 109 -3.03 18.03 -1.87
CA VAL A 109 -3.42 19.19 -2.69
C VAL A 109 -4.03 20.25 -1.78
N ASP A 110 -3.55 21.48 -1.86
CA ASP A 110 -4.13 22.65 -1.17
C ASP A 110 -4.43 22.40 0.33
N MET A 111 -3.45 21.87 1.07
CA MET A 111 -3.58 21.50 2.49
C MET A 111 -4.59 20.38 2.78
N LYS A 112 -5.19 19.77 1.76
CA LYS A 112 -6.05 18.60 1.88
C LYS A 112 -5.26 17.34 1.54
N LYS A 113 -5.50 16.29 2.33
CA LYS A 113 -4.89 14.98 2.13
C LYS A 113 -5.98 13.99 1.73
N TYR A 114 -5.86 13.42 0.55
CA TYR A 114 -6.70 12.32 0.09
C TYR A 114 -5.86 11.04 0.03
N ILE A 115 -6.40 9.95 0.54
CA ILE A 115 -5.73 8.66 0.58
C ILE A 115 -6.43 7.68 -0.35
N ILE A 116 -5.63 6.98 -1.16
CA ILE A 116 -6.06 5.84 -1.95
C ILE A 116 -5.38 4.60 -1.39
N LEU A 117 -6.16 3.60 -1.04
CA LEU A 117 -5.71 2.25 -0.72
C LEU A 117 -6.16 1.31 -1.84
N CYS A 118 -5.22 0.56 -2.41
CA CYS A 118 -5.48 -0.53 -3.34
C CYS A 118 -5.45 -1.84 -2.56
N VAL A 119 -6.51 -2.65 -2.68
CA VAL A 119 -6.67 -3.91 -1.96
C VAL A 119 -6.88 -5.07 -2.91
N TYR A 120 -6.39 -6.25 -2.52
CA TYR A 120 -6.74 -7.54 -3.10
C TYR A 120 -7.04 -8.50 -1.96
N MET A 121 -8.31 -8.86 -1.81
CA MET A 121 -8.75 -9.71 -0.71
C MET A 121 -8.68 -11.20 -1.10
N PRO A 122 -8.51 -12.11 -0.14
CA PRO A 122 -8.55 -13.55 -0.41
C PRO A 122 -9.85 -13.97 -1.11
N CYS A 123 -9.75 -14.89 -2.08
CA CYS A 123 -10.90 -15.44 -2.78
C CYS A 123 -11.76 -16.32 -1.85
N LEU A 124 -13.05 -16.43 -2.16
CA LEU A 124 -14.03 -17.17 -1.35
C LEU A 124 -13.65 -18.65 -1.23
N SER A 125 -13.31 -19.07 -0.03
CA SER A 125 -13.23 -20.46 0.39
C SER A 125 -13.34 -20.53 1.92
N ASN A 126 -13.77 -21.67 2.44
CA ASN A 126 -13.83 -21.89 3.90
C ASN A 126 -12.44 -21.80 4.56
N GLU A 127 -11.40 -22.20 3.83
CA GLU A 127 -10.00 -22.13 4.32
C GLU A 127 -9.45 -20.70 4.39
N HIS A 128 -10.03 -19.77 3.63
CA HIS A 128 -9.60 -18.39 3.55
C HIS A 128 -10.41 -17.41 4.42
N GLU A 129 -11.44 -17.89 5.13
CA GLU A 129 -12.28 -16.99 5.94
C GLU A 129 -11.49 -16.27 7.01
N GLU A 130 -10.66 -16.99 7.76
CA GLU A 130 -9.78 -16.38 8.77
C GLU A 130 -8.83 -15.35 8.15
N GLN A 131 -8.24 -15.69 7.00
CA GLN A 131 -7.34 -14.77 6.28
C GLN A 131 -8.08 -13.51 5.81
N TYR A 132 -9.31 -13.66 5.31
CA TYR A 132 -10.17 -12.55 4.90
C TYR A 132 -10.45 -11.61 6.08
N LEU A 133 -10.85 -12.16 7.23
CA LEU A 133 -11.12 -11.39 8.45
C LEU A 133 -9.86 -10.71 8.99
N ASN A 134 -8.70 -11.36 8.91
CA ASN A 134 -7.42 -10.78 9.30
C ASN A 134 -7.03 -9.59 8.37
N CYS A 135 -7.33 -9.68 7.08
CA CYS A 135 -7.15 -8.56 6.15
C CYS A 135 -8.05 -7.37 6.50
N LEU A 136 -9.33 -7.60 6.83
CA LEU A 136 -10.25 -6.54 7.31
C LEU A 136 -9.75 -5.90 8.61
N GLY A 137 -9.23 -6.72 9.54
CA GLY A 137 -8.61 -6.24 10.77
C GLY A 137 -7.36 -5.39 10.49
N GLY A 138 -6.49 -5.84 9.60
CA GLY A 138 -5.31 -5.09 9.15
C GLY A 138 -5.68 -3.74 8.52
N LEU A 139 -6.73 -3.73 7.69
CA LEU A 139 -7.26 -2.50 7.10
C LEU A 139 -7.76 -1.52 8.15
N THR A 140 -8.47 -2.02 9.19
CA THR A 140 -8.88 -1.17 10.33
C THR A 140 -7.67 -0.53 11.01
N CYS A 141 -6.60 -1.29 11.22
CA CYS A 141 -5.37 -0.76 11.82
C CYS A 141 -4.75 0.35 10.95
N ILE A 142 -4.68 0.12 9.64
CA ILE A 142 -4.16 1.11 8.69
C ILE A 142 -4.99 2.40 8.75
N LEU A 143 -6.32 2.30 8.71
CA LEU A 143 -7.20 3.47 8.75
C LEU A 143 -7.08 4.28 10.06
N GLU A 144 -7.00 3.60 11.21
CA GLU A 144 -6.80 4.26 12.51
C GLU A 144 -5.41 4.94 12.60
N GLU A 145 -4.37 4.37 11.97
CA GLU A 145 -3.03 4.97 11.92
C GLU A 145 -2.95 6.20 11.02
N LEU A 146 -3.60 6.14 9.88
CA LEU A 146 -3.56 7.22 8.90
C LEU A 146 -4.23 8.48 9.43
N ASN A 147 -5.20 8.34 10.35
CA ASN A 147 -5.96 9.43 10.97
C ASN A 147 -6.40 10.49 9.93
N CYS A 148 -6.89 10.02 8.78
CA CYS A 148 -7.31 10.84 7.65
C CYS A 148 -8.81 10.64 7.42
N THR A 149 -9.55 11.72 7.22
CA THR A 149 -10.99 11.69 7.01
C THR A 149 -11.38 11.42 5.57
N CYS A 150 -10.46 11.66 4.63
CA CYS A 150 -10.73 11.57 3.20
C CYS A 150 -9.95 10.37 2.60
N VAL A 151 -10.60 9.20 2.57
CA VAL A 151 -9.99 7.93 2.14
C VAL A 151 -10.91 7.19 1.20
N SER A 152 -10.36 6.65 0.10
CA SER A 152 -11.02 5.64 -0.73
C SER A 152 -10.16 4.37 -0.80
N ILE A 153 -10.82 3.23 -0.67
CA ILE A 153 -10.26 1.89 -0.70
C ILE A 153 -10.85 1.20 -1.93
N ILE A 154 -10.03 0.96 -2.91
CA ILE A 154 -10.47 0.45 -4.20
C ILE A 154 -9.75 -0.87 -4.52
N GLY A 155 -10.43 -1.81 -5.12
CA GLY A 155 -9.80 -3.07 -5.52
C GLY A 155 -10.75 -4.23 -5.63
N ASP A 156 -10.17 -5.41 -5.77
CA ASP A 156 -10.87 -6.68 -5.76
C ASP A 156 -11.06 -7.17 -4.32
N TRP A 157 -12.31 -7.14 -3.89
CA TRP A 157 -12.71 -7.55 -2.55
C TRP A 157 -13.10 -9.03 -2.49
N ASN A 158 -13.17 -9.69 -3.64
CA ASN A 158 -13.65 -11.07 -3.74
C ASN A 158 -14.97 -11.30 -2.98
N SER A 159 -15.84 -10.29 -2.99
CA SER A 159 -17.04 -10.23 -2.15
C SER A 159 -18.21 -9.64 -2.93
N ASP A 160 -19.15 -10.48 -3.33
CA ASP A 160 -20.39 -9.97 -3.91
C ASP A 160 -21.34 -9.53 -2.79
N ILE A 161 -21.50 -8.21 -2.67
CA ILE A 161 -22.36 -7.61 -1.63
C ILE A 161 -23.85 -7.71 -1.98
N LYS A 162 -24.17 -7.89 -3.26
CA LYS A 162 -25.56 -8.04 -3.72
C LYS A 162 -26.09 -9.43 -3.47
N ASP A 163 -25.22 -10.43 -3.40
CA ASP A 163 -25.58 -11.80 -3.06
C ASP A 163 -25.62 -11.96 -1.54
N LYS A 164 -26.84 -12.17 -1.00
CA LYS A 164 -27.06 -12.34 0.45
C LYS A 164 -26.45 -13.63 1.00
N ASP A 165 -26.25 -14.62 0.15
CA ASP A 165 -25.67 -15.92 0.54
C ASP A 165 -24.15 -15.92 0.46
N HIS A 166 -23.54 -14.90 -0.16
CA HIS A 166 -22.10 -14.77 -0.27
C HIS A 166 -21.46 -14.46 1.08
N LEU A 167 -20.72 -15.43 1.64
CA LEU A 167 -20.13 -15.33 2.99
C LEU A 167 -19.26 -14.07 3.15
N PHE A 168 -18.33 -13.83 2.22
CA PHE A 168 -17.43 -12.69 2.28
C PHE A 168 -18.15 -11.36 2.00
N GLY A 169 -19.22 -11.38 1.20
CA GLY A 169 -20.10 -10.25 1.00
C GLY A 169 -20.76 -9.80 2.31
N ARG A 170 -21.21 -10.76 3.14
CA ARG A 170 -21.73 -10.45 4.49
C ARG A 170 -20.64 -9.87 5.41
N HIS A 171 -19.45 -10.49 5.43
CA HIS A 171 -18.33 -9.98 6.22
C HIS A 171 -17.93 -8.56 5.82
N LEU A 172 -17.91 -8.27 4.52
CA LEU A 172 -17.59 -6.94 4.02
C LEU A 172 -18.67 -5.92 4.39
N SER A 173 -19.96 -6.28 4.24
CA SER A 173 -21.08 -5.42 4.64
C SER A 173 -21.04 -5.08 6.12
N ASP A 174 -20.81 -6.07 6.98
CA ASP A 174 -20.65 -5.90 8.43
C ASP A 174 -19.46 -5.00 8.77
N TYR A 175 -18.34 -5.19 8.05
CA TYR A 175 -17.14 -4.38 8.21
C TYR A 175 -17.40 -2.91 7.87
N VAL A 176 -17.99 -2.65 6.70
CA VAL A 176 -18.28 -1.29 6.22
C VAL A 176 -19.20 -0.56 7.19
N GLU A 177 -20.25 -1.22 7.66
CA GLU A 177 -21.17 -0.63 8.64
C GLU A 177 -20.48 -0.35 9.98
N THR A 178 -19.69 -1.30 10.49
CA THR A 178 -18.97 -1.16 11.78
C THR A 178 -17.92 -0.06 11.73
N ALA A 179 -17.22 0.06 10.60
CA ALA A 179 -16.18 1.07 10.41
C ALA A 179 -16.74 2.46 10.08
N GLY A 180 -18.05 2.57 9.81
CA GLY A 180 -18.69 3.82 9.41
C GLY A 180 -18.24 4.28 8.01
N LEU A 181 -18.01 3.31 7.12
CA LEU A 181 -17.63 3.54 5.73
C LEU A 181 -18.87 3.47 4.82
N THR A 182 -18.68 3.87 3.58
CA THR A 182 -19.69 3.85 2.52
C THR A 182 -19.19 3.02 1.35
N ILE A 183 -20.04 2.18 0.76
CA ILE A 183 -19.72 1.48 -0.48
C ILE A 183 -20.03 2.41 -1.64
N SER A 184 -19.07 3.25 -2.01
CA SER A 184 -19.22 4.27 -3.05
C SER A 184 -19.60 3.67 -4.40
N SER A 185 -19.08 2.48 -4.72
CA SER A 185 -19.42 1.80 -5.96
C SER A 185 -20.92 1.45 -6.07
N LEU A 186 -21.63 1.19 -4.95
CA LEU A 186 -23.08 1.00 -4.97
C LEU A 186 -23.88 2.30 -5.11
N LEU A 187 -23.31 3.43 -4.70
CA LEU A 187 -23.96 4.74 -4.81
C LEU A 187 -23.80 5.37 -6.19
N HIS A 188 -22.62 5.20 -6.79
CA HIS A 188 -22.24 5.90 -8.03
C HIS A 188 -22.38 5.05 -9.30
N LEU A 189 -22.62 3.75 -9.20
CA LEU A 189 -22.79 2.86 -10.35
C LEU A 189 -24.23 2.36 -10.45
N PRO A 190 -24.70 1.99 -11.67
CA PRO A 190 -26.03 1.42 -11.88
C PRO A 190 -26.26 0.14 -11.08
N LEU A 191 -27.52 -0.14 -10.72
CA LEU A 191 -27.87 -1.33 -9.91
C LEU A 191 -27.52 -2.65 -10.57
N ASN A 192 -27.52 -2.72 -11.89
CA ASN A 192 -27.19 -3.93 -12.66
C ASN A 192 -25.70 -4.07 -12.98
N THR A 193 -24.84 -3.26 -12.35
CA THR A 193 -23.38 -3.33 -12.53
C THR A 193 -22.84 -4.69 -12.07
N TYR A 194 -21.90 -5.21 -12.82
CA TYR A 194 -21.03 -6.33 -12.47
C TYR A 194 -19.60 -5.99 -12.89
N THR A 195 -18.60 -6.61 -12.23
CA THR A 195 -17.17 -6.38 -12.50
C THR A 195 -16.41 -7.67 -12.78
N TYR A 196 -17.09 -8.81 -12.64
CA TYR A 196 -16.51 -10.12 -12.92
C TYR A 196 -17.50 -10.97 -13.72
N THR A 197 -16.97 -11.70 -14.70
CA THR A 197 -17.73 -12.66 -15.52
C THR A 197 -17.07 -14.03 -15.46
N SER A 198 -17.78 -15.03 -14.99
CA SER A 198 -17.31 -16.40 -15.03
C SER A 198 -17.69 -17.06 -16.35
N GLU A 199 -16.71 -17.31 -17.22
CA GLU A 199 -16.95 -18.05 -18.47
C GLU A 199 -17.43 -19.49 -18.19
N VAL A 200 -16.94 -20.11 -17.12
CA VAL A 200 -17.26 -21.50 -16.75
C VAL A 200 -18.73 -21.65 -16.31
N TRP A 201 -19.22 -20.67 -15.55
CA TRP A 201 -20.58 -20.72 -14.97
C TRP A 201 -21.58 -19.83 -15.70
N GLY A 202 -21.14 -19.02 -16.65
CA GLY A 202 -22.00 -18.05 -17.35
C GLY A 202 -22.64 -17.03 -16.40
N SER A 203 -22.00 -16.74 -15.26
CA SER A 203 -22.53 -15.85 -14.22
C SER A 203 -21.71 -14.59 -14.10
N ASN A 204 -22.37 -13.49 -13.72
CA ASN A 204 -21.78 -12.20 -13.46
C ASN A 204 -21.82 -11.93 -11.95
N SER A 205 -20.74 -11.34 -11.41
CA SER A 205 -20.63 -10.97 -9.99
C SER A 205 -20.10 -9.55 -9.84
N PHE A 206 -20.49 -8.90 -8.75
CA PHE A 206 -19.98 -7.56 -8.42
C PHE A 206 -19.04 -7.67 -7.22
N ILE A 207 -17.77 -7.96 -7.48
CA ILE A 207 -16.76 -8.27 -6.45
C ILE A 207 -15.63 -7.24 -6.34
N ASP A 208 -15.50 -6.34 -7.31
CA ASP A 208 -14.59 -5.20 -7.24
C ASP A 208 -15.36 -3.97 -6.75
N HIS A 209 -14.89 -3.34 -5.68
CA HIS A 209 -15.59 -2.22 -5.05
C HIS A 209 -14.67 -1.04 -4.77
N CYS A 210 -15.29 0.14 -4.69
CA CYS A 210 -14.75 1.32 -4.03
C CYS A 210 -15.51 1.54 -2.72
N ILE A 211 -14.78 1.56 -1.61
CA ILE A 211 -15.32 1.81 -0.27
C ILE A 211 -14.62 3.05 0.26
N SER A 212 -15.40 4.02 0.75
CA SER A 212 -14.84 5.32 1.15
C SER A 212 -15.33 5.76 2.52
N THR A 213 -14.59 6.65 3.14
CA THR A 213 -15.09 7.50 4.20
C THR A 213 -16.11 8.50 3.62
N ALA A 214 -16.91 9.15 4.45
CA ALA A 214 -17.89 10.15 3.99
C ALA A 214 -17.20 11.29 3.20
N ASP A 215 -16.07 11.80 3.68
CA ASP A 215 -15.31 12.84 2.98
C ASP A 215 -14.70 12.29 1.67
N GLY A 216 -14.23 11.03 1.67
CA GLY A 216 -13.72 10.37 0.48
C GLY A 216 -14.79 10.18 -0.60
N ASP A 217 -15.99 9.78 -0.21
CA ASP A 217 -17.13 9.66 -1.13
C ASP A 217 -17.57 11.01 -1.70
N SER A 218 -17.57 12.05 -0.87
CA SER A 218 -18.04 13.40 -1.26
C SER A 218 -17.24 14.04 -2.40
N ILE A 219 -15.98 13.62 -2.60
CA ILE A 219 -15.13 14.13 -3.69
C ILE A 219 -15.21 13.29 -4.97
N ILE A 220 -15.86 12.13 -4.94
CA ILE A 220 -16.11 11.33 -6.14
C ILE A 220 -17.12 12.09 -7.01
N ASP A 221 -16.74 12.36 -8.25
CA ASP A 221 -17.59 13.04 -9.22
C ASP A 221 -18.44 12.05 -10.02
N LYS A 222 -17.78 10.97 -10.49
CA LYS A 222 -18.38 9.93 -11.33
C LYS A 222 -17.64 8.63 -11.16
N MET A 223 -18.37 7.52 -11.30
CA MET A 223 -17.80 6.19 -11.49
C MET A 223 -18.37 5.53 -12.74
N GLU A 224 -17.58 4.66 -13.36
CA GLU A 224 -17.99 3.87 -14.52
C GLU A 224 -17.23 2.53 -14.57
N VAL A 225 -17.83 1.54 -15.18
CA VAL A 225 -17.20 0.24 -15.48
C VAL A 225 -16.92 0.17 -16.97
N LEU A 226 -15.68 -0.16 -17.33
CA LEU A 226 -15.18 -0.08 -18.70
C LEU A 226 -15.40 -1.42 -19.43
N TYR A 227 -16.67 -1.74 -19.72
CA TYR A 227 -17.05 -3.01 -20.36
C TYR A 227 -16.40 -3.25 -21.72
N GLU A 228 -16.11 -2.19 -22.47
CA GLU A 228 -15.49 -2.27 -23.80
C GLU A 228 -14.01 -2.70 -23.76
N ASN A 229 -13.35 -2.51 -22.61
CA ASN A 229 -11.94 -2.80 -22.42
C ASN A 229 -11.70 -4.18 -21.78
N CYS A 230 -12.73 -5.04 -21.77
CA CYS A 230 -12.66 -6.33 -21.12
C CYS A 230 -12.11 -7.40 -22.07
N THR A 231 -10.94 -7.95 -21.75
CA THR A 231 -10.38 -9.16 -22.41
C THR A 231 -10.24 -10.32 -21.43
N ASP A 232 -10.37 -10.03 -20.15
CA ASP A 232 -10.22 -10.98 -19.04
C ASP A 232 -11.56 -11.10 -18.29
N ASP A 233 -11.64 -11.93 -17.30
CA ASP A 233 -12.83 -12.15 -16.49
C ASP A 233 -13.21 -10.97 -15.57
N HIS A 234 -12.24 -10.15 -15.16
CA HIS A 234 -12.48 -8.89 -14.45
C HIS A 234 -12.58 -7.70 -15.40
N ILE A 235 -13.44 -6.75 -15.05
CA ILE A 235 -13.72 -5.54 -15.82
C ILE A 235 -13.20 -4.32 -15.06
N PRO A 236 -12.40 -3.45 -15.68
CA PRO A 236 -11.87 -2.28 -14.99
C PRO A 236 -12.97 -1.34 -14.50
N MET A 237 -12.82 -0.83 -13.27
CA MET A 237 -13.71 0.15 -12.66
C MET A 237 -12.96 1.47 -12.51
N LYS A 238 -13.49 2.54 -13.09
CA LYS A 238 -12.90 3.87 -13.12
C LYS A 238 -13.70 4.84 -12.29
N MET A 239 -13.02 5.67 -11.51
CA MET A 239 -13.60 6.80 -10.80
C MET A 239 -12.89 8.10 -11.13
N TYR A 240 -13.61 9.20 -11.07
CA TYR A 240 -13.13 10.54 -11.23
C TYR A 240 -13.31 11.29 -9.92
N VAL A 241 -12.24 11.91 -9.42
CA VAL A 241 -12.25 12.65 -8.17
C VAL A 241 -11.99 14.14 -8.40
N ARG A 242 -12.73 14.99 -7.67
CA ARG A 242 -12.61 16.46 -7.74
C ARG A 242 -11.39 16.93 -6.94
N LEU A 243 -10.20 16.65 -7.48
CA LEU A 243 -8.92 17.16 -6.99
C LEU A 243 -8.24 17.93 -8.14
N GLU A 244 -7.78 19.12 -7.85
CA GLU A 244 -7.04 19.95 -8.78
C GLU A 244 -5.55 19.91 -8.41
N CYS A 245 -4.84 18.88 -8.86
CA CYS A 245 -3.39 18.90 -8.82
C CYS A 245 -2.87 19.84 -9.90
N VAL A 246 -2.13 20.87 -9.53
CA VAL A 246 -1.37 21.68 -10.50
C VAL A 246 -0.16 20.84 -10.90
N PRO A 247 -0.05 20.40 -12.18
CA PRO A 247 1.12 19.67 -12.61
C PRO A 247 2.33 20.61 -12.52
N VAL A 248 3.22 20.36 -11.61
CA VAL A 248 4.53 21.01 -11.66
C VAL A 248 5.27 20.35 -12.82
N LEU A 249 5.57 21.13 -13.85
CA LEU A 249 6.50 20.72 -14.90
C LEU A 249 7.81 20.31 -14.19
N ASP A 250 8.10 19.03 -14.26
CA ASP A 250 9.20 18.42 -13.53
C ASP A 250 10.53 18.95 -14.08
N LEU A 251 10.97 20.07 -13.53
CA LEU A 251 12.36 20.49 -13.60
C LEU A 251 13.11 19.64 -12.57
N THR A 252 13.34 18.36 -12.95
CA THR A 252 14.36 17.47 -12.37
C THR A 252 14.45 17.47 -10.83
N VAL A 253 13.46 16.91 -10.15
CA VAL A 253 13.69 16.31 -8.85
C VAL A 253 13.29 14.83 -8.96
N HIS A 254 14.27 13.98 -9.25
CA HIS A 254 14.12 12.56 -9.04
C HIS A 254 13.73 12.32 -7.58
N GLY A 255 12.46 12.05 -7.33
CA GLY A 255 11.99 11.48 -6.07
C GLY A 255 12.64 10.12 -5.90
N ASN A 256 13.88 10.13 -5.37
CA ASN A 256 14.60 8.91 -5.06
C ASN A 256 13.89 8.26 -3.88
N TYR A 257 13.08 7.24 -4.14
CA TYR A 257 12.82 6.22 -3.14
C TYR A 257 14.17 5.80 -2.58
N THR A 258 14.44 6.13 -1.34
CA THR A 258 15.68 5.74 -0.69
C THR A 258 15.66 4.23 -0.55
N ARG A 259 16.31 3.55 -1.50
CA ARG A 259 16.59 2.12 -1.41
C ARG A 259 17.27 1.93 -0.07
N LYS A 260 16.62 1.28 0.90
CA LYS A 260 17.25 0.93 2.17
C LYS A 260 18.29 -0.15 1.88
N ILE A 261 19.54 0.25 1.77
CA ILE A 261 20.67 -0.67 1.63
C ILE A 261 20.98 -1.22 3.01
N ARG A 262 20.94 -2.54 3.14
CA ARG A 262 21.41 -3.23 4.35
C ARG A 262 22.89 -3.51 4.21
N TRP A 263 23.69 -2.63 4.76
CA TRP A 263 25.16 -2.68 4.71
C TRP A 263 25.72 -3.98 5.32
N GLU A 264 25.01 -4.60 6.24
CA GLU A 264 25.37 -5.87 6.90
C GLU A 264 25.44 -7.09 5.96
N ASN A 265 24.74 -7.04 4.82
CA ASN A 265 24.60 -8.16 3.89
C ASN A 265 25.31 -7.94 2.56
N ILE A 266 26.15 -6.92 2.47
CA ILE A 266 26.86 -6.59 1.23
C ILE A 266 28.10 -7.49 1.09
N LYS A 267 28.28 -8.05 -0.09
CA LYS A 267 29.47 -8.80 -0.42
C LYS A 267 30.68 -7.88 -0.55
N ASN A 268 31.88 -8.38 -0.23
CA ASN A 268 33.11 -7.60 -0.25
C ASN A 268 33.41 -6.99 -1.63
N ASP A 269 33.13 -7.71 -2.72
CA ASP A 269 33.25 -7.21 -4.09
C ASP A 269 32.36 -5.99 -4.37
N GLN A 270 31.10 -6.02 -3.92
CA GLN A 270 30.17 -4.91 -4.04
C GLN A 270 30.58 -3.70 -3.18
N LEU A 271 31.15 -3.97 -2.00
CA LEU A 271 31.67 -2.91 -1.13
C LEU A 271 32.86 -2.19 -1.75
N GLU A 272 33.77 -2.92 -2.40
CA GLU A 272 34.92 -2.34 -3.09
C GLU A 272 34.49 -1.51 -4.31
N ILE A 273 33.50 -1.98 -5.09
CA ILE A 273 32.91 -1.20 -6.20
C ILE A 273 32.27 0.09 -5.66
N TYR A 274 31.53 0.00 -4.55
CA TYR A 274 30.93 1.17 -3.90
C TYR A 274 31.99 2.19 -3.48
N LYS A 275 33.04 1.75 -2.79
CA LYS A 275 34.16 2.62 -2.37
C LYS A 275 34.84 3.29 -3.55
N ALA A 276 35.18 2.53 -4.58
CA ALA A 276 35.85 3.06 -5.77
C ALA A 276 34.98 4.10 -6.47
N THR A 277 33.74 3.75 -6.79
CA THR A 277 32.80 4.65 -7.49
C THR A 277 32.51 5.92 -6.68
N THR A 278 32.26 5.77 -5.38
CA THR A 278 31.99 6.91 -4.50
C THR A 278 33.20 7.84 -4.40
N SER A 279 34.40 7.28 -4.23
CA SER A 279 35.65 8.06 -4.17
C SER A 279 35.91 8.86 -5.45
N GLU A 280 35.63 8.27 -6.61
CA GLU A 280 35.75 8.99 -7.88
C GLU A 280 34.75 10.13 -8.03
N LEU A 281 33.52 9.91 -7.61
CA LEU A 281 32.47 10.93 -7.68
C LEU A 281 32.75 12.08 -6.69
N LEU A 282 33.16 11.77 -5.47
CA LEU A 282 33.48 12.78 -4.45
C LEU A 282 34.66 13.67 -4.85
N LYS A 283 35.67 13.13 -5.57
CA LYS A 283 36.80 13.92 -6.07
C LYS A 283 36.41 15.00 -7.08
N LYS A 284 35.24 14.86 -7.73
CA LYS A 284 34.75 15.81 -8.75
C LYS A 284 33.88 16.92 -8.16
N ILE A 285 33.57 16.86 -6.87
CA ILE A 285 32.67 17.82 -6.21
C ILE A 285 33.49 19.07 -5.84
N TYR A 286 32.98 20.22 -6.22
CA TYR A 286 33.57 21.51 -5.84
C TYR A 286 33.39 21.74 -4.33
N MET A 287 34.49 22.03 -3.63
CA MET A 287 34.47 22.32 -2.20
C MET A 287 34.36 23.85 -1.98
N PRO A 288 33.27 24.35 -1.40
CA PRO A 288 33.05 25.78 -1.20
C PRO A 288 33.88 26.32 -0.02
N THR A 289 35.16 26.53 -0.23
CA THR A 289 36.14 26.92 0.82
C THR A 289 35.73 28.18 1.56
N ASP A 290 35.18 29.17 0.88
CA ASP A 290 34.77 30.44 1.47
C ASP A 290 33.59 30.28 2.45
N ALA A 291 32.61 29.49 2.05
CA ALA A 291 31.45 29.17 2.90
C ALA A 291 31.85 28.29 4.09
N LEU A 292 32.71 27.28 3.87
CA LEU A 292 33.17 26.34 4.91
C LEU A 292 34.12 27.02 5.92
N SER A 293 34.86 28.04 5.52
CA SER A 293 35.76 28.80 6.42
C SER A 293 35.03 29.91 7.20
N CYS A 294 33.77 30.17 6.91
CA CYS A 294 32.98 31.20 7.57
C CYS A 294 32.74 30.87 9.05
N LYS A 295 33.31 31.71 9.94
CA LYS A 295 33.19 31.56 11.41
C LYS A 295 31.92 32.20 12.00
N ASN A 296 31.11 32.87 11.17
CA ASN A 296 29.89 33.52 11.65
C ASN A 296 28.75 32.50 11.80
N MET A 297 28.40 32.17 13.03
CA MET A 297 27.32 31.19 13.32
C MET A 297 25.94 31.65 12.85
N ASN A 298 25.71 32.94 12.68
CA ASN A 298 24.48 33.56 12.18
C ASN A 298 24.70 34.18 10.78
N CYS A 299 25.47 33.50 9.93
CA CYS A 299 25.74 33.99 8.59
C CYS A 299 24.49 34.11 7.73
N MET A 300 24.17 35.34 7.30
CA MET A 300 23.03 35.67 6.44
C MET A 300 23.43 35.78 4.96
N ASN A 301 24.67 35.39 4.60
CA ASN A 301 25.12 35.42 3.21
C ASN A 301 24.45 34.31 2.41
N GLU A 302 23.55 34.68 1.48
CA GLU A 302 22.80 33.75 0.64
C GLU A 302 23.71 32.92 -0.29
N ASN A 303 24.87 33.46 -0.70
CA ASN A 303 25.83 32.67 -1.50
C ASN A 303 26.40 31.51 -0.68
N HIS A 304 26.81 31.77 0.58
CA HIS A 304 27.29 30.69 1.45
C HIS A 304 26.25 29.62 1.69
N LYS A 305 24.99 30.00 1.85
CA LYS A 305 23.86 29.08 2.07
C LYS A 305 23.60 28.22 0.82
N THR A 306 23.64 28.86 -0.35
CA THR A 306 23.49 28.19 -1.64
C THR A 306 24.63 27.21 -1.90
N ASP A 307 25.90 27.67 -1.68
CA ASP A 307 27.08 26.86 -1.91
C ASP A 307 27.12 25.62 -1.00
N ILE A 308 26.81 25.80 0.30
CA ILE A 308 26.70 24.66 1.24
C ILE A 308 25.58 23.69 0.84
N SER A 309 24.44 24.21 0.43
CA SER A 309 23.30 23.36 -0.01
C SER A 309 23.67 22.60 -1.27
N THR A 310 24.32 23.22 -2.23
CA THR A 310 24.79 22.57 -3.47
C THR A 310 25.81 21.48 -3.16
N PHE A 311 26.83 21.82 -2.36
CA PHE A 311 27.85 20.87 -1.92
C PHE A 311 27.24 19.64 -1.21
N TYR A 312 26.32 19.88 -0.26
CA TYR A 312 25.62 18.80 0.43
C TYR A 312 24.84 17.89 -0.54
N ASN A 313 24.12 18.49 -1.47
CA ASN A 313 23.31 17.74 -2.44
C ASN A 313 24.21 16.93 -3.39
N GLU A 314 25.34 17.46 -3.82
CA GLU A 314 26.31 16.76 -4.66
C GLU A 314 26.96 15.58 -3.92
N VAL A 315 27.32 15.75 -2.64
CA VAL A 315 27.83 14.66 -1.78
C VAL A 315 26.77 13.56 -1.64
N VAL A 316 25.54 13.92 -1.31
CA VAL A 316 24.42 12.95 -1.20
C VAL A 316 24.18 12.23 -2.53
N CYS A 317 24.26 12.95 -3.65
CA CYS A 317 24.12 12.38 -4.98
C CYS A 317 25.25 11.39 -5.32
N ALA A 318 26.50 11.71 -4.96
CA ALA A 318 27.65 10.82 -5.14
C ALA A 318 27.51 9.52 -4.34
N LEU A 319 27.09 9.59 -3.06
CA LEU A 319 26.84 8.44 -2.21
C LEU A 319 25.69 7.56 -2.76
N LYS A 320 24.61 8.17 -3.25
CA LYS A 320 23.48 7.45 -3.87
C LYS A 320 23.89 6.79 -5.19
N LYS A 321 24.63 7.47 -6.05
CA LYS A 321 25.12 6.90 -7.32
C LYS A 321 26.12 5.77 -7.06
N GLY A 322 27.02 5.91 -6.11
CA GLY A 322 27.92 4.82 -5.71
C GLY A 322 27.18 3.56 -5.27
N SER A 323 26.06 3.75 -4.57
CA SER A 323 25.24 2.64 -4.07
C SER A 323 24.31 2.01 -5.09
N SER A 324 24.21 2.53 -6.31
CA SER A 324 23.29 2.01 -7.35
C SER A 324 23.59 0.57 -7.79
N HIS A 325 24.85 0.14 -7.65
CA HIS A 325 25.31 -1.20 -7.99
C HIS A 325 25.15 -2.23 -6.86
N ILE A 326 24.72 -1.79 -5.69
CA ILE A 326 24.49 -2.69 -4.55
C ILE A 326 23.13 -3.35 -4.71
N ASP A 327 23.15 -4.67 -4.93
CA ASP A 327 21.92 -5.46 -4.98
C ASP A 327 21.30 -5.54 -3.58
N SER A 328 20.24 -4.76 -3.35
CA SER A 328 19.46 -4.81 -2.11
C SER A 328 18.47 -5.97 -2.06
N SER A 329 18.61 -6.92 -2.97
CA SER A 329 17.63 -7.99 -3.25
C SER A 329 17.66 -9.18 -2.30
N LYS A 330 18.04 -9.02 -1.02
CA LYS A 330 17.92 -10.15 -0.08
C LYS A 330 17.24 -9.71 1.22
N ASN A 331 16.06 -10.30 1.42
CA ASN A 331 15.28 -10.34 2.65
C ASN A 331 14.51 -9.06 3.04
N ALA A 332 13.57 -8.64 2.20
CA ALA A 332 12.34 -8.09 2.76
C ALA A 332 11.61 -9.26 3.43
N LYS A 333 11.51 -9.23 4.74
CA LYS A 333 10.69 -10.17 5.49
C LYS A 333 9.25 -9.99 5.10
N SER A 334 8.51 -11.12 5.08
CA SER A 334 7.06 -11.05 5.12
C SER A 334 6.67 -10.06 6.21
N PRO A 335 5.86 -9.06 5.92
CA PRO A 335 5.23 -8.29 6.96
C PRO A 335 4.43 -9.29 7.78
N GLY A 336 4.96 -9.64 8.92
CA GLY A 336 4.19 -10.31 9.93
C GLY A 336 3.01 -9.41 10.21
N VAL A 337 1.86 -9.98 10.49
CA VAL A 337 0.81 -9.33 11.25
C VAL A 337 1.52 -8.45 12.27
N ARG A 338 1.15 -7.16 12.36
CA ARG A 338 1.76 -6.14 13.23
C ARG A 338 2.26 -6.73 14.54
N ALA A 339 3.45 -6.36 14.99
CA ALA A 339 4.01 -6.88 16.24
C ALA A 339 2.97 -6.73 17.36
N GLY A 340 2.58 -7.85 17.98
CA GLY A 340 1.55 -7.87 19.02
C GLY A 340 0.10 -8.06 18.55
N TRP A 341 -0.17 -8.21 17.26
CA TRP A 341 -1.53 -8.46 16.77
C TRP A 341 -2.13 -9.74 17.39
N GLY A 342 -1.50 -10.90 17.18
CA GLY A 342 -2.01 -12.17 17.69
C GLY A 342 -2.05 -12.24 19.22
N GLU A 343 -1.11 -11.57 19.91
CA GLU A 343 -0.99 -11.64 21.36
C GLU A 343 -1.93 -10.68 22.10
N PHE A 344 -2.20 -9.49 21.53
CA PHE A 344 -2.87 -8.40 22.26
C PHE A 344 -4.11 -7.84 21.57
N ILE A 345 -4.27 -8.01 20.27
CA ILE A 345 -5.29 -7.32 19.47
C ILE A 345 -6.34 -8.28 18.92
N ALA A 346 -5.98 -9.42 18.34
CA ALA A 346 -6.87 -10.29 17.57
C ALA A 346 -8.11 -10.71 18.36
N ASP A 347 -7.96 -11.15 19.62
CA ASP A 347 -9.10 -11.53 20.47
C ASP A 347 -10.03 -10.35 20.74
N LYS A 348 -9.48 -9.15 20.97
CA LYS A 348 -10.28 -7.96 21.23
C LYS A 348 -11.05 -7.53 19.97
N TYR A 349 -10.46 -7.70 18.80
CA TYR A 349 -11.12 -7.47 17.53
C TYR A 349 -12.29 -8.44 17.34
N ASN A 350 -12.05 -9.75 17.49
CA ASN A 350 -13.09 -10.77 17.32
C ASN A 350 -14.27 -10.56 18.28
N ILE A 351 -13.99 -10.33 19.58
CA ILE A 351 -15.02 -10.04 20.58
C ILE A 351 -15.80 -8.75 20.22
N SER A 352 -15.12 -7.71 19.77
CA SER A 352 -15.78 -6.47 19.37
C SER A 352 -16.70 -6.68 18.18
N ARG A 353 -16.29 -7.49 17.20
CA ARG A 353 -17.09 -7.86 16.04
C ARG A 353 -18.32 -8.69 16.42
N GLU A 354 -18.15 -9.70 17.25
CA GLU A 354 -19.26 -10.54 17.72
C GLU A 354 -20.32 -9.71 18.49
N CYS A 355 -19.86 -8.85 19.38
CA CYS A 355 -20.76 -7.96 20.13
C CYS A 355 -21.46 -6.94 19.22
N TYR A 356 -20.81 -6.50 18.16
CA TYR A 356 -21.43 -5.65 17.15
C TYR A 356 -22.52 -6.40 16.37
N ILE A 357 -22.26 -7.62 15.94
CA ILE A 357 -23.23 -8.48 15.24
C ILE A 357 -24.45 -8.71 16.14
N LEU A 358 -24.21 -9.10 17.40
CA LEU A 358 -25.28 -9.28 18.38
C LEU A 358 -26.14 -8.02 18.57
N TRP A 359 -25.51 -6.85 18.66
CA TRP A 359 -26.20 -5.57 18.77
C TRP A 359 -27.05 -5.26 17.53
N ARG A 360 -26.51 -5.52 16.33
CA ARG A 360 -27.21 -5.35 15.07
C ARG A 360 -28.43 -6.27 14.98
N ASP A 361 -28.25 -7.56 15.28
CA ASP A 361 -29.29 -8.58 15.17
C ASP A 361 -30.38 -8.42 16.24
N SER A 362 -30.06 -7.73 17.34
CA SER A 362 -31.01 -7.30 18.37
C SER A 362 -31.81 -6.03 18.00
N GLY A 363 -31.72 -5.57 16.75
CA GLY A 363 -32.46 -4.37 16.29
C GLY A 363 -31.81 -3.04 16.63
N LYS A 364 -30.51 -3.01 16.87
CA LYS A 364 -29.69 -1.79 17.13
C LYS A 364 -30.20 -0.95 18.31
N PRO A 365 -30.42 -1.54 19.50
CA PRO A 365 -30.90 -0.79 20.65
C PRO A 365 -29.96 0.37 21.01
N ARG A 366 -30.51 1.51 21.42
CA ARG A 366 -29.71 2.70 21.80
C ARG A 366 -29.29 2.69 23.28
N PHE A 367 -29.75 1.70 24.06
CA PHE A 367 -29.46 1.53 25.50
C PHE A 367 -29.63 0.06 25.89
N GLY A 368 -29.21 -0.29 27.09
CA GLY A 368 -29.31 -1.66 27.60
C GLY A 368 -28.02 -2.47 27.44
N ASN A 369 -28.07 -3.73 27.92
CA ASN A 369 -26.86 -4.56 28.04
C ASN A 369 -26.13 -4.80 26.71
N VAL A 370 -26.89 -5.10 25.66
CA VAL A 370 -26.31 -5.40 24.32
C VAL A 370 -25.61 -4.15 23.75
N TYR A 371 -26.22 -2.99 23.85
CA TYR A 371 -25.61 -1.71 23.48
C TYR A 371 -24.33 -1.43 24.26
N ASN A 372 -24.40 -1.58 25.59
CA ASN A 372 -23.26 -1.35 26.44
C ASN A 372 -22.12 -2.30 26.19
N MET A 373 -22.39 -3.58 25.85
CA MET A 373 -21.39 -4.57 25.44
C MET A 373 -20.71 -4.17 24.14
N MET A 374 -21.47 -3.77 23.14
CA MET A 374 -20.93 -3.32 21.84
C MET A 374 -20.02 -2.10 22.03
N ILE A 375 -20.45 -1.07 22.75
CA ILE A 375 -19.63 0.12 23.02
C ILE A 375 -18.35 -0.25 23.79
N ARG A 376 -18.48 -1.05 24.84
CA ARG A 376 -17.34 -1.44 25.69
C ARG A 376 -16.31 -2.23 24.92
N THR A 377 -16.71 -3.21 24.13
CA THR A 377 -15.80 -4.06 23.37
C THR A 377 -15.13 -3.31 22.23
N LYS A 378 -15.85 -2.41 21.54
CA LYS A 378 -15.28 -1.48 20.56
C LYS A 378 -14.21 -0.58 21.20
N TYR A 379 -14.46 -0.06 22.40
CA TYR A 379 -13.47 0.74 23.14
C TYR A 379 -12.24 -0.08 23.53
N MET A 380 -12.44 -1.31 24.03
CA MET A 380 -11.33 -2.22 24.41
C MET A 380 -10.44 -2.55 23.22
N PHE A 381 -11.02 -2.80 22.06
CA PHE A 381 -10.27 -3.04 20.81
C PHE A 381 -9.45 -1.80 20.42
N LYS A 382 -10.06 -0.61 20.38
CA LYS A 382 -9.33 0.63 20.07
C LYS A 382 -8.22 0.94 21.08
N TYR A 383 -8.45 0.65 22.36
CA TYR A 383 -7.44 0.80 23.40
C TYR A 383 -6.26 -0.17 23.18
N ALA A 384 -6.53 -1.43 22.87
CA ALA A 384 -5.49 -2.42 22.59
C ALA A 384 -4.64 -2.01 21.38
N LEU A 385 -5.25 -1.50 20.30
CA LEU A 385 -4.53 -0.96 19.13
C LEU A 385 -3.56 0.15 19.51
N ARG A 386 -4.03 1.15 20.28
CA ARG A 386 -3.21 2.27 20.72
C ARG A 386 -2.08 1.84 21.64
N SER A 387 -2.38 0.93 22.58
CA SER A 387 -1.40 0.39 23.51
C SER A 387 -0.29 -0.38 22.80
N VAL A 388 -0.62 -1.21 21.81
CA VAL A 388 0.37 -1.93 20.99
C VAL A 388 1.21 -0.95 20.20
N LYS A 389 0.61 0.06 19.57
CA LYS A 389 1.33 1.11 18.84
C LYS A 389 2.35 1.84 19.73
N GLN A 390 1.95 2.24 20.93
CA GLN A 390 2.81 2.93 21.89
C GLN A 390 3.96 2.05 22.41
N ASN A 391 3.74 0.75 22.48
CA ASN A 391 4.68 -0.21 23.05
C ASN A 391 5.37 -1.10 22.00
N GLU A 392 5.25 -0.81 20.71
CA GLU A 392 5.72 -1.66 19.62
C GLU A 392 7.19 -2.05 19.76
N ASN A 393 8.06 -1.09 20.03
CA ASN A 393 9.48 -1.34 20.26
C ASN A 393 9.74 -2.24 21.48
N ARG A 394 8.92 -2.14 22.53
CA ARG A 394 9.02 -3.00 23.71
C ARG A 394 8.60 -4.42 23.38
N ILE A 395 7.47 -4.59 22.69
CA ILE A 395 6.96 -5.89 22.26
C ILE A 395 7.98 -6.61 21.36
N ILE A 396 8.62 -5.89 20.43
CA ILE A 396 9.66 -6.43 19.57
C ILE A 396 10.88 -6.89 20.39
N ARG A 397 11.33 -6.09 21.38
CA ARG A 397 12.46 -6.44 22.26
C ARG A 397 12.14 -7.64 23.16
N ASP A 398 10.94 -7.70 23.73
CA ASP A 398 10.50 -8.81 24.58
C ASP A 398 10.42 -10.12 23.78
N ARG A 399 9.92 -10.08 22.54
CA ARG A 399 9.95 -11.22 21.62
C ARG A 399 11.38 -11.67 21.30
N LEU A 400 12.27 -10.71 21.05
CA LEU A 400 13.69 -10.96 20.83
C LEU A 400 14.31 -11.68 22.04
N ALA A 401 14.09 -11.17 23.25
CA ALA A 401 14.60 -11.74 24.48
C ALA A 401 14.10 -13.17 24.73
N ASN A 402 12.78 -13.41 24.51
CA ASN A 402 12.19 -14.74 24.67
C ASN A 402 12.76 -15.74 23.64
N ASN A 403 12.93 -15.33 22.37
CA ASN A 403 13.51 -16.21 21.35
C ASN A 403 15.00 -16.52 21.60
N ILE A 404 15.75 -15.61 22.24
CA ILE A 404 17.12 -15.87 22.68
C ILE A 404 17.10 -16.90 23.82
N ALA A 405 16.21 -16.70 24.81
CA ALA A 405 16.07 -17.60 25.96
C ALA A 405 15.70 -19.03 25.53
N ASP A 406 14.80 -19.15 24.54
CA ASP A 406 14.35 -20.43 23.98
C ASP A 406 15.35 -21.04 22.99
N LYS A 407 16.53 -20.42 22.77
CA LYS A 407 17.55 -20.83 21.78
C LYS A 407 17.02 -21.01 20.36
N ASN A 408 15.93 -20.29 20.02
CA ASN A 408 15.29 -20.37 18.71
C ASN A 408 15.94 -19.40 17.72
N LEU A 409 17.16 -19.73 17.26
CA LEU A 409 18.00 -18.88 16.39
C LEU A 409 17.33 -18.52 15.04
N VAL A 410 16.41 -19.36 14.56
CA VAL A 410 15.69 -19.10 13.30
C VAL A 410 14.69 -17.95 13.45
N ILE A 411 13.97 -17.92 14.58
CA ILE A 411 13.01 -16.84 14.88
C ILE A 411 13.77 -15.58 15.29
N PHE A 412 14.89 -15.71 16.03
CA PHE A 412 15.77 -14.62 16.39
C PHE A 412 16.26 -13.84 15.15
N GLY A 413 16.78 -14.54 14.15
CA GLY A 413 17.15 -13.92 12.87
C GLY A 413 15.99 -13.22 12.15
N LYS A 414 14.73 -13.68 12.34
CA LYS A 414 13.52 -13.05 11.77
C LYS A 414 13.11 -11.76 12.49
N ILE A 415 13.37 -11.62 13.77
CA ILE A 415 12.96 -10.44 14.57
C ILE A 415 14.01 -9.32 14.53
N LEU A 416 15.33 -9.65 14.51
CA LEU A 416 16.41 -8.66 14.37
C LEU A 416 16.34 -7.85 13.05
N ASN A 417 15.62 -8.36 12.11
CA ASN A 417 15.47 -7.75 10.78
C ASN A 417 14.06 -7.10 10.59
N GLN A 418 13.18 -7.00 11.60
CA GLN A 418 12.01 -6.12 11.65
C GLN A 418 12.39 -4.74 12.18
#